data_8dca55a4f6601e439500be309b97d922
#
_entry.id   8dca55a4f6601e439500be309b97d922
#
_cell.length_a   1.000
_cell.length_b   1.000
_cell.length_c   1.000
_cell.angle_alpha   90.00
_cell.angle_beta   90.00
_cell.angle_gamma   90.00
#
_symmetry.space_group_name_H-M   'P 1'
#
loop_
_entity.id
_entity.type
_entity.pdbx_description
1 polymer ?
#
loop_
_entity_poly.entity_id
_entity_poly.type
_entity_poly.pdbx_seq_one_letter_code
_entity_poly.pdbx_strand_id
1 'polypeptide(L)'
;MKERRLEILGILIVAVSLLVIISLLGYNSNEDPGISPNVRIENPLGILGLWIAYYFIKLGFGYMSFVLPILGIIWGVWFFTHKDFDAISRLSGYVIGAMILSSISFGAASLYGMSGMVGGLISGMFIDFLGIIGTMILLTALWLVLIRGYFGFSYYHPIRELLSKLKKKQDEKNLVTDEKNIEEEKRRHTQSLISKIDAQR
;
A
#
# COMPACT_ATOMS: atom_id res chain seq x y z
N MET A 1 20.38 -13.83 -34.57
CA MET A 1 18.96 -13.60 -34.95
C MET A 1 18.03 -13.37 -33.74
N LYS A 2 18.18 -14.05 -32.61
CA LYS A 2 17.32 -13.83 -31.41
C LYS A 2 17.50 -12.44 -30.78
N GLU A 3 18.74 -11.97 -30.62
CA GLU A 3 19.06 -10.66 -30.00
C GLU A 3 18.42 -9.50 -30.76
N ARG A 4 18.59 -9.44 -32.10
CA ARG A 4 17.99 -8.40 -32.93
C ARG A 4 16.44 -8.35 -32.80
N ARG A 5 15.79 -9.49 -32.61
CA ARG A 5 14.35 -9.55 -32.41
C ARG A 5 13.93 -8.99 -31.05
N LEU A 6 14.73 -9.24 -29.99
CA LEU A 6 14.47 -8.71 -28.65
C LEU A 6 14.65 -7.18 -28.60
N GLU A 7 15.69 -6.67 -29.28
CA GLU A 7 15.90 -5.22 -29.41
C GLU A 7 14.70 -4.52 -30.09
N ILE A 8 14.26 -5.06 -31.23
CA ILE A 8 13.10 -4.53 -31.97
C ILE A 8 11.85 -4.58 -31.08
N LEU A 9 11.61 -5.71 -30.40
CA LEU A 9 10.50 -5.86 -29.49
C LEU A 9 10.57 -4.86 -28.33
N GLY A 10 11.75 -4.64 -27.75
CA GLY A 10 11.99 -3.65 -26.70
C GLY A 10 11.62 -2.23 -27.14
N ILE A 11 12.06 -1.82 -28.33
CA ILE A 11 11.74 -0.52 -28.91
C ILE A 11 10.21 -0.37 -29.12
N LEU A 12 9.56 -1.40 -29.65
CA LEU A 12 8.11 -1.39 -29.87
C LEU A 12 7.33 -1.26 -28.56
N ILE A 13 7.72 -2.01 -27.53
CA ILE A 13 7.10 -1.95 -26.19
C ILE A 13 7.25 -0.54 -25.58
N VAL A 14 8.45 0.05 -25.68
CA VAL A 14 8.66 1.43 -25.19
C VAL A 14 7.76 2.41 -25.96
N ALA A 15 7.72 2.31 -27.29
CA ALA A 15 6.90 3.20 -28.12
C ALA A 15 5.39 3.09 -27.75
N VAL A 16 4.87 1.87 -27.64
CA VAL A 16 3.48 1.63 -27.24
C VAL A 16 3.22 2.16 -25.81
N SER A 17 4.15 1.92 -24.89
CA SER A 17 4.03 2.41 -23.52
C SER A 17 3.97 3.93 -23.43
N LEU A 18 4.79 4.63 -24.24
CA LEU A 18 4.76 6.09 -24.33
C LEU A 18 3.43 6.59 -24.93
N LEU A 19 2.91 5.93 -25.96
CA LEU A 19 1.58 6.26 -26.49
C LEU A 19 0.49 6.11 -25.43
N VAL A 20 0.53 5.01 -24.65
CA VAL A 20 -0.41 4.81 -23.55
C VAL A 20 -0.26 5.91 -22.49
N ILE A 21 0.95 6.28 -22.08
CA ILE A 21 1.16 7.38 -21.11
C ILE A 21 0.56 8.68 -21.63
N ILE A 22 0.84 9.07 -22.89
CA ILE A 22 0.28 10.29 -23.48
C ILE A 22 -1.24 10.24 -23.49
N SER A 23 -1.83 9.08 -23.82
CA SER A 23 -3.26 8.85 -23.79
C SER A 23 -3.84 9.07 -22.38
N LEU A 24 -3.22 8.47 -21.34
CA LEU A 24 -3.67 8.60 -19.95
C LEU A 24 -3.53 10.03 -19.42
N LEU A 25 -2.47 10.75 -19.81
CA LEU A 25 -2.29 12.17 -19.46
C LEU A 25 -3.37 13.06 -20.07
N GLY A 26 -3.89 12.71 -21.25
CA GLY A 26 -4.99 13.38 -21.90
C GLY A 26 -6.37 12.93 -21.40
N TYR A 27 -6.48 12.20 -20.30
CA TYR A 27 -7.78 11.77 -19.78
C TYR A 27 -8.60 12.95 -19.26
N ASN A 28 -9.81 13.07 -19.77
CA ASN A 28 -10.81 14.02 -19.28
C ASN A 28 -12.08 13.25 -18.92
N SER A 29 -12.53 13.37 -17.67
CA SER A 29 -13.72 12.66 -17.16
C SER A 29 -15.02 13.04 -17.88
N ASN A 30 -15.05 14.20 -18.55
CA ASN A 30 -16.19 14.68 -19.32
C ASN A 30 -16.25 14.09 -20.74
N GLU A 31 -15.16 13.50 -21.22
CA GLU A 31 -15.07 12.85 -22.52
C GLU A 31 -15.39 11.37 -22.39
N ASP A 32 -16.68 11.04 -22.41
CA ASP A 32 -17.11 9.63 -22.40
C ASP A 32 -17.40 9.19 -23.85
N PRO A 33 -16.68 8.18 -24.36
CA PRO A 33 -16.87 7.70 -25.74
C PRO A 33 -18.27 7.13 -26.01
N GLY A 34 -19.06 6.85 -24.94
CA GLY A 34 -20.42 6.33 -25.03
C GLY A 34 -21.52 7.39 -25.04
N ILE A 35 -21.24 8.66 -24.74
CA ILE A 35 -22.29 9.64 -24.40
C ILE A 35 -22.68 10.56 -25.58
N SER A 36 -21.78 10.93 -26.47
CA SER A 36 -22.18 11.84 -27.56
C SER A 36 -21.21 11.83 -28.76
N PRO A 37 -21.74 11.75 -30.00
CA PRO A 37 -20.94 11.90 -31.22
C PRO A 37 -20.43 13.33 -31.45
N ASN A 38 -20.91 14.33 -30.69
CA ASN A 38 -20.58 15.74 -30.87
C ASN A 38 -19.59 16.29 -29.82
N VAL A 39 -19.03 15.45 -28.94
CA VAL A 39 -18.02 15.89 -27.98
C VAL A 39 -16.69 16.11 -28.71
N ARG A 40 -16.12 17.30 -28.56
CA ARG A 40 -14.80 17.62 -29.09
C ARG A 40 -13.76 16.80 -28.30
N ILE A 41 -13.01 15.96 -29.00
CA ILE A 41 -11.98 15.14 -28.39
C ILE A 41 -10.75 16.02 -28.17
N GLU A 42 -10.38 16.18 -26.89
CA GLU A 42 -9.19 16.94 -26.44
C GLU A 42 -7.98 16.05 -26.21
N ASN A 43 -8.17 14.71 -26.18
CA ASN A 43 -7.08 13.77 -25.98
C ASN A 43 -6.03 13.93 -27.09
N PRO A 44 -4.71 14.07 -26.74
CA PRO A 44 -3.63 14.28 -27.73
C PRO A 44 -3.52 13.20 -28.79
N LEU A 45 -3.94 11.96 -28.51
CA LEU A 45 -3.97 10.85 -29.45
C LEU A 45 -5.35 10.67 -30.12
N GLY A 46 -6.21 11.66 -30.04
CA GLY A 46 -7.55 11.64 -30.63
C GLY A 46 -8.42 10.51 -30.08
N ILE A 47 -9.22 9.89 -30.97
CA ILE A 47 -10.17 8.83 -30.59
C ILE A 47 -9.47 7.62 -29.95
N LEU A 48 -8.33 7.21 -30.46
CA LEU A 48 -7.58 6.07 -29.90
C LEU A 48 -7.15 6.35 -28.45
N GLY A 49 -6.61 7.56 -28.21
CA GLY A 49 -6.21 7.98 -26.89
C GLY A 49 -7.39 8.06 -25.91
N LEU A 50 -8.52 8.59 -26.37
CA LEU A 50 -9.75 8.63 -25.59
C LEU A 50 -10.17 7.24 -25.11
N TRP A 51 -10.24 6.26 -26.02
CA TRP A 51 -10.61 4.89 -25.68
C TRP A 51 -9.61 4.22 -24.71
N ILE A 52 -8.30 4.37 -24.96
CA ILE A 52 -7.28 3.84 -24.07
C ILE A 52 -7.42 4.44 -22.66
N ALA A 53 -7.52 5.77 -22.56
CA ALA A 53 -7.68 6.45 -21.28
C ALA A 53 -8.96 6.03 -20.54
N TYR A 54 -10.07 5.92 -21.26
CA TYR A 54 -11.35 5.47 -20.73
C TYR A 54 -11.27 4.06 -20.14
N TYR A 55 -10.71 3.08 -20.88
CA TYR A 55 -10.60 1.72 -20.41
C TYR A 55 -9.65 1.58 -19.21
N PHE A 56 -8.53 2.31 -19.21
CA PHE A 56 -7.54 2.19 -18.16
C PHE A 56 -7.94 2.96 -16.89
N ILE A 57 -8.43 4.20 -17.03
CA ILE A 57 -8.72 5.05 -15.88
C ILE A 57 -10.17 4.86 -15.42
N LYS A 58 -11.16 5.04 -16.28
CA LYS A 58 -12.57 5.01 -15.85
C LYS A 58 -13.06 3.60 -15.56
N LEU A 59 -12.87 2.67 -16.49
CA LEU A 59 -13.28 1.27 -16.32
C LEU A 59 -12.27 0.44 -15.54
N GLY A 60 -10.97 0.70 -15.67
CA GLY A 60 -9.90 -0.06 -15.06
C GLY A 60 -9.63 0.31 -13.60
N PHE A 61 -8.36 0.52 -13.30
CA PHE A 61 -7.86 0.74 -11.94
C PHE A 61 -7.64 2.22 -11.59
N GLY A 62 -8.30 3.13 -12.29
CA GLY A 62 -8.17 4.56 -12.08
C GLY A 62 -6.77 5.07 -12.44
N TYR A 63 -6.33 6.12 -11.76
CA TYR A 63 -4.99 6.67 -11.98
C TYR A 63 -3.86 5.70 -11.64
N MET A 64 -4.13 4.63 -10.88
CA MET A 64 -3.13 3.57 -10.65
C MET A 64 -2.75 2.83 -11.93
N SER A 65 -3.57 2.88 -12.97
CA SER A 65 -3.28 2.31 -14.29
C SER A 65 -2.02 2.87 -14.96
N PHE A 66 -1.52 4.05 -14.56
CA PHE A 66 -0.22 4.58 -15.02
C PHE A 66 0.96 3.65 -14.75
N VAL A 67 0.84 2.80 -13.75
CA VAL A 67 1.84 1.79 -13.41
C VAL A 67 2.09 0.84 -14.59
N LEU A 68 1.06 0.49 -15.36
CA LEU A 68 1.17 -0.48 -16.45
C LEU A 68 2.09 0.01 -17.59
N PRO A 69 1.91 1.20 -18.18
CA PRO A 69 2.83 1.68 -19.21
C PRO A 69 4.22 2.02 -18.66
N ILE A 70 4.35 2.46 -17.39
CA ILE A 70 5.67 2.63 -16.76
C ILE A 70 6.38 1.29 -16.68
N LEU A 71 5.69 0.23 -16.25
CA LEU A 71 6.23 -1.11 -16.22
C LEU A 71 6.58 -1.60 -17.65
N GLY A 72 5.77 -1.24 -18.65
CA GLY A 72 6.05 -1.51 -20.07
C GLY A 72 7.37 -0.88 -20.54
N ILE A 73 7.65 0.37 -20.16
CA ILE A 73 8.94 1.01 -20.46
C ILE A 73 10.09 0.23 -19.82
N ILE A 74 9.95 -0.15 -18.55
CA ILE A 74 10.99 -0.94 -17.85
C ILE A 74 11.23 -2.27 -18.58
N TRP A 75 10.16 -2.98 -18.98
CA TRP A 75 10.27 -4.20 -19.77
C TRP A 75 10.95 -3.98 -21.11
N GLY A 76 10.58 -2.90 -21.83
CA GLY A 76 11.19 -2.56 -23.12
C GLY A 76 12.70 -2.33 -23.01
N VAL A 77 13.13 -1.57 -21.98
CA VAL A 77 14.55 -1.36 -21.69
C VAL A 77 15.24 -2.67 -21.30
N TRP A 78 14.54 -3.55 -20.57
CA TRP A 78 15.05 -4.84 -20.15
C TRP A 78 15.29 -5.78 -21.33
N PHE A 79 14.36 -5.83 -22.28
CA PHE A 79 14.50 -6.56 -23.55
C PHE A 79 15.69 -6.04 -24.37
N PHE A 80 15.86 -4.72 -24.40
CA PHE A 80 16.96 -4.08 -25.11
C PHE A 80 18.32 -4.38 -24.49
N THR A 81 18.39 -4.49 -23.14
CA THR A 81 19.65 -4.73 -22.41
C THR A 81 19.97 -6.21 -22.18
N HIS A 82 19.17 -7.14 -22.70
CA HIS A 82 19.38 -8.60 -22.63
C HIS A 82 19.59 -9.13 -21.20
N LYS A 83 18.93 -8.54 -20.20
CA LYS A 83 19.03 -8.96 -18.79
C LYS A 83 18.12 -10.15 -18.47
N ASP A 84 18.42 -10.86 -17.38
CA ASP A 84 17.64 -12.00 -16.91
C ASP A 84 16.18 -11.61 -16.57
N PHE A 85 15.23 -12.42 -17.08
CA PHE A 85 13.81 -12.14 -16.94
C PHE A 85 13.24 -12.41 -15.55
N ASP A 86 13.91 -13.22 -14.73
CA ASP A 86 13.39 -13.62 -13.42
C ASP A 86 13.24 -12.44 -12.44
N ALA A 87 14.20 -11.50 -12.48
CA ALA A 87 14.18 -10.33 -11.60
C ALA A 87 13.02 -9.38 -11.97
N ILE A 88 12.86 -9.09 -13.27
CA ILE A 88 11.80 -8.17 -13.72
C ILE A 88 10.42 -8.79 -13.60
N SER A 89 10.28 -10.10 -13.83
CA SER A 89 9.01 -10.81 -13.67
C SER A 89 8.53 -10.75 -12.23
N ARG A 90 9.41 -11.01 -11.26
CA ARG A 90 9.09 -10.85 -9.82
C ARG A 90 8.72 -9.42 -9.47
N LEU A 91 9.50 -8.43 -9.89
CA LEU A 91 9.21 -7.03 -9.70
C LEU A 91 7.83 -6.68 -10.27
N SER A 92 7.53 -7.12 -11.50
CA SER A 92 6.24 -6.87 -12.16
C SER A 92 5.07 -7.42 -11.34
N GLY A 93 5.18 -8.62 -10.81
CA GLY A 93 4.14 -9.23 -9.98
C GLY A 93 3.84 -8.38 -8.73
N TYR A 94 4.88 -7.91 -8.03
CA TYR A 94 4.71 -7.05 -6.86
C TYR A 94 4.14 -5.67 -7.21
N VAL A 95 4.62 -5.06 -8.30
CA VAL A 95 4.17 -3.75 -8.76
C VAL A 95 2.71 -3.79 -9.21
N ILE A 96 2.31 -4.83 -9.95
CA ILE A 96 0.91 -5.04 -10.34
C ILE A 96 0.04 -5.31 -9.10
N GLY A 97 0.50 -6.14 -8.18
CA GLY A 97 -0.18 -6.38 -6.90
C GLY A 97 -0.38 -5.09 -6.09
N ALA A 98 0.65 -4.25 -6.00
CA ALA A 98 0.57 -2.94 -5.35
C ALA A 98 -0.40 -2.00 -6.07
N MET A 99 -0.42 -1.99 -7.40
CA MET A 99 -1.35 -1.22 -8.23
C MET A 99 -2.80 -1.60 -7.92
N ILE A 100 -3.12 -2.89 -7.97
CA ILE A 100 -4.47 -3.41 -7.69
C ILE A 100 -4.88 -3.07 -6.26
N LEU A 101 -3.99 -3.34 -5.29
CA LEU A 101 -4.28 -3.11 -3.88
C LEU A 101 -4.46 -1.62 -3.57
N SER A 102 -3.68 -0.73 -4.21
CA SER A 102 -3.86 0.72 -4.13
C SER A 102 -5.22 1.15 -4.69
N SER A 103 -5.59 0.64 -5.87
CA SER A 103 -6.88 0.94 -6.49
C SER A 103 -8.06 0.54 -5.59
N ILE A 104 -8.03 -0.66 -5.00
CA ILE A 104 -9.05 -1.13 -4.05
C ILE A 104 -9.07 -0.26 -2.79
N SER A 105 -7.89 0.12 -2.27
CA SER A 105 -7.77 0.98 -1.09
C SER A 105 -8.38 2.36 -1.31
N PHE A 106 -8.16 2.96 -2.50
CA PHE A 106 -8.82 4.22 -2.88
C PHE A 106 -10.34 4.05 -3.04
N GLY A 107 -10.80 2.93 -3.57
CA GLY A 107 -12.22 2.61 -3.63
C GLY A 107 -12.86 2.52 -2.24
N ALA A 108 -12.20 1.85 -1.30
CA ALA A 108 -12.65 1.75 0.08
C ALA A 108 -12.66 3.10 0.82
N ALA A 109 -11.78 4.02 0.43
CA ALA A 109 -11.77 5.40 0.92
C ALA A 109 -12.77 6.33 0.18
N SER A 110 -13.65 5.78 -0.67
CA SER A 110 -14.61 6.53 -1.50
C SER A 110 -13.98 7.50 -2.51
N LEU A 111 -12.71 7.30 -2.85
CA LEU A 111 -11.98 8.08 -3.84
C LEU A 111 -12.13 7.45 -5.25
N TYR A 112 -13.36 7.35 -5.72
CA TYR A 112 -13.70 6.61 -6.95
C TYR A 112 -12.98 7.13 -8.21
N GLY A 113 -12.69 8.42 -8.31
CA GLY A 113 -11.89 8.98 -9.41
C GLY A 113 -10.47 8.39 -9.47
N MET A 114 -9.89 8.03 -8.32
CA MET A 114 -8.56 7.42 -8.25
C MET A 114 -8.57 5.90 -8.37
N SER A 115 -9.65 5.24 -7.93
CA SER A 115 -9.76 3.78 -7.93
C SER A 115 -10.19 3.19 -9.26
N GLY A 116 -10.87 3.96 -10.12
CA GLY A 116 -11.56 3.43 -11.28
C GLY A 116 -12.73 2.51 -10.92
N MET A 117 -13.40 1.98 -11.94
CA MET A 117 -14.58 1.13 -11.75
C MET A 117 -14.21 -0.22 -11.12
N VAL A 118 -13.14 -0.86 -11.56
CA VAL A 118 -12.73 -2.19 -11.04
C VAL A 118 -12.35 -2.09 -9.57
N GLY A 119 -11.53 -1.12 -9.18
CA GLY A 119 -11.14 -0.92 -7.79
C GLY A 119 -12.34 -0.56 -6.91
N GLY A 120 -13.25 0.27 -7.40
CA GLY A 120 -14.49 0.63 -6.73
C GLY A 120 -15.42 -0.57 -6.52
N LEU A 121 -15.62 -1.41 -7.54
CA LEU A 121 -16.45 -2.62 -7.44
C LEU A 121 -15.87 -3.62 -6.43
N ILE A 122 -14.58 -3.93 -6.51
CA ILE A 122 -13.94 -4.88 -5.59
C ILE A 122 -14.01 -4.36 -4.14
N SER A 123 -13.75 -3.07 -3.93
CA SER A 123 -13.87 -2.47 -2.59
C SER A 123 -15.30 -2.49 -2.07
N GLY A 124 -16.29 -2.22 -2.94
CA GLY A 124 -17.72 -2.33 -2.61
C GLY A 124 -18.07 -3.75 -2.16
N MET A 125 -17.68 -4.77 -2.93
CA MET A 125 -17.89 -6.17 -2.55
C MET A 125 -17.28 -6.51 -1.18
N PHE A 126 -16.07 -6.03 -0.88
CA PHE A 126 -15.47 -6.25 0.43
C PHE A 126 -16.22 -5.53 1.55
N ILE A 127 -16.67 -4.29 1.32
CA ILE A 127 -17.45 -3.53 2.29
C ILE A 127 -18.80 -4.19 2.55
N ASP A 128 -19.48 -4.66 1.53
CA ASP A 128 -20.78 -5.33 1.64
C ASP A 128 -20.67 -6.67 2.39
N PHE A 129 -19.55 -7.38 2.22
CA PHE A 129 -19.35 -8.69 2.84
C PHE A 129 -18.74 -8.62 4.24
N LEU A 130 -17.74 -7.74 4.47
CA LEU A 130 -16.96 -7.66 5.72
C LEU A 130 -17.29 -6.41 6.56
N GLY A 131 -18.06 -5.48 6.01
CA GLY A 131 -18.21 -4.15 6.56
C GLY A 131 -16.94 -3.30 6.38
N ILE A 132 -17.05 -1.99 6.67
CA ILE A 132 -15.93 -1.05 6.50
C ILE A 132 -14.71 -1.41 7.36
N ILE A 133 -14.94 -1.79 8.63
CA ILE A 133 -13.88 -2.14 9.58
C ILE A 133 -13.15 -3.42 9.13
N GLY A 134 -13.91 -4.45 8.75
CA GLY A 134 -13.33 -5.71 8.25
C GLY A 134 -12.51 -5.50 6.97
N THR A 135 -13.01 -4.68 6.06
CA THR A 135 -12.29 -4.30 4.82
C THR A 135 -10.98 -3.59 5.12
N MET A 136 -10.96 -2.64 6.06
CA MET A 136 -9.75 -1.94 6.47
C MET A 136 -8.69 -2.89 7.06
N ILE A 137 -9.12 -3.82 7.92
CA ILE A 137 -8.22 -4.84 8.49
C ILE A 137 -7.66 -5.73 7.38
N LEU A 138 -8.52 -6.21 6.47
CA LEU A 138 -8.11 -7.06 5.35
C LEU A 138 -7.10 -6.35 4.44
N LEU A 139 -7.38 -5.10 4.03
CA LEU A 139 -6.48 -4.32 3.19
C LEU A 139 -5.14 -4.07 3.87
N THR A 140 -5.14 -3.74 5.16
CA THR A 140 -3.91 -3.58 5.93
C THR A 140 -3.10 -4.87 5.97
N ALA A 141 -3.75 -6.02 6.19
CA ALA A 141 -3.08 -7.32 6.18
C ALA A 141 -2.48 -7.64 4.80
N LEU A 142 -3.23 -7.38 3.71
CA LEU A 142 -2.74 -7.58 2.34
C LEU A 142 -1.53 -6.68 2.01
N TRP A 143 -1.54 -5.42 2.45
CA TRP A 143 -0.39 -4.53 2.31
C TRP A 143 0.84 -5.05 3.06
N LEU A 144 0.67 -5.53 4.30
CA LEU A 144 1.77 -6.13 5.07
C LEU A 144 2.33 -7.37 4.37
N VAL A 145 1.47 -8.25 3.85
CA VAL A 145 1.90 -9.44 3.09
C VAL A 145 2.70 -9.05 1.85
N LEU A 146 2.22 -8.06 1.09
CA LEU A 146 2.89 -7.60 -0.13
C LEU A 146 4.27 -6.99 0.17
N ILE A 147 4.36 -6.12 1.19
CA ILE A 147 5.62 -5.51 1.63
C ILE A 147 6.61 -6.58 2.10
N ARG A 148 6.14 -7.56 2.92
CA ARG A 148 6.98 -8.66 3.37
C ARG A 148 7.49 -9.51 2.20
N GLY A 149 6.61 -9.80 1.24
CA GLY A 149 6.96 -10.61 0.07
C GLY A 149 8.06 -9.96 -0.77
N TYR A 150 8.01 -8.66 -0.97
CA TYR A 150 8.99 -7.93 -1.75
C TYR A 150 10.33 -7.70 -1.03
N PHE A 151 10.27 -7.16 0.19
CA PHE A 151 11.48 -6.76 0.93
C PHE A 151 12.11 -7.88 1.76
N GLY A 152 11.41 -9.01 1.98
CA GLY A 152 11.89 -10.10 2.82
C GLY A 152 12.04 -9.73 4.31
N PHE A 153 11.54 -8.57 4.75
CA PHE A 153 11.62 -8.13 6.15
C PHE A 153 10.85 -9.08 7.07
N SER A 154 11.51 -9.47 8.17
CA SER A 154 10.84 -10.20 9.26
C SER A 154 10.22 -9.20 10.23
N TYR A 155 8.90 -9.15 10.30
CA TYR A 155 8.17 -8.34 11.29
C TYR A 155 8.37 -8.84 12.73
N TYR A 156 8.85 -10.08 12.89
CA TYR A 156 9.04 -10.70 14.21
C TYR A 156 10.10 -9.96 15.05
N HIS A 157 11.23 -9.58 14.46
CA HIS A 157 12.31 -8.91 15.19
C HIS A 157 11.89 -7.54 15.77
N PRO A 158 11.35 -6.59 15.00
CA PRO A 158 10.96 -5.29 15.54
C PRO A 158 9.80 -5.40 16.55
N ILE A 159 8.84 -6.30 16.33
CA ILE A 159 7.74 -6.51 17.28
C ILE A 159 8.25 -7.06 18.59
N ARG A 160 9.14 -8.05 18.57
CA ARG A 160 9.76 -8.63 19.77
C ARG A 160 10.57 -7.59 20.54
N GLU A 161 11.30 -6.74 19.85
CA GLU A 161 12.08 -5.66 20.47
C GLU A 161 11.17 -4.62 21.13
N LEU A 162 10.09 -4.24 20.47
CA LEU A 162 9.09 -3.33 21.02
C LEU A 162 8.43 -3.92 22.28
N LEU A 163 8.00 -5.19 22.22
CA LEU A 163 7.41 -5.89 23.35
C LEU A 163 8.39 -6.03 24.52
N SER A 164 9.67 -6.31 24.25
CA SER A 164 10.69 -6.39 25.28
C SER A 164 10.96 -5.04 25.96
N LYS A 165 10.94 -3.94 25.20
CA LYS A 165 11.06 -2.58 25.73
C LYS A 165 9.86 -2.20 26.60
N LEU A 166 8.65 -2.55 26.16
CA LEU A 166 7.42 -2.31 26.93
C LEU A 166 7.43 -3.11 28.25
N LYS A 167 7.83 -4.39 28.19
CA LYS A 167 7.92 -5.24 29.36
C LYS A 167 8.96 -4.72 30.36
N LYS A 168 10.15 -4.32 29.90
CA LYS A 168 11.17 -3.70 30.76
C LYS A 168 10.65 -2.44 31.45
N LYS A 169 9.94 -1.59 30.72
CA LYS A 169 9.37 -0.34 31.28
C LYS A 169 8.27 -0.62 32.31
N GLN A 170 7.55 -1.73 32.16
CA GLN A 170 6.53 -2.16 33.12
C GLN A 170 7.15 -2.77 34.36
N ASP A 171 8.19 -3.58 34.20
CA ASP A 171 8.96 -4.18 35.31
C ASP A 171 9.67 -3.09 36.14
N GLU A 172 10.26 -2.10 35.51
CA GLU A 172 10.89 -0.94 36.16
C GLU A 172 9.86 -0.11 36.96
N LYS A 173 8.65 0.08 36.39
CA LYS A 173 7.57 0.77 37.09
C LYS A 173 7.04 -0.01 38.29
N ASN A 174 6.96 -1.33 38.19
CA ASN A 174 6.55 -2.19 39.29
C ASN A 174 7.60 -2.18 40.41
N LEU A 175 8.90 -2.26 40.09
CA LEU A 175 9.99 -2.18 41.06
C LEU A 175 9.95 -0.86 41.87
N VAL A 176 9.77 0.27 41.20
CA VAL A 176 9.64 1.59 41.87
C VAL A 176 8.40 1.67 42.76
N THR A 177 7.33 1.00 42.38
CA THR A 177 6.10 0.93 43.20
C THR A 177 6.29 0.06 44.43
N ASP A 178 6.96 -1.09 44.28
CA ASP A 178 7.27 -2.00 45.38
C ASP A 178 8.24 -1.38 46.37
N GLU A 179 9.29 -0.67 45.93
CA GLU A 179 10.20 0.08 46.77
C GLU A 179 9.49 1.13 47.62
N LYS A 180 8.56 1.90 47.04
CA LYS A 180 7.75 2.88 47.75
C LYS A 180 6.85 2.24 48.80
N ASN A 181 6.24 1.12 48.47
CA ASN A 181 5.36 0.38 49.39
C ASN A 181 6.16 -0.16 50.60
N ILE A 182 7.34 -0.71 50.36
CA ILE A 182 8.24 -1.18 51.40
C ILE A 182 8.71 -0.02 52.31
N GLU A 183 9.02 1.14 51.71
CA GLU A 183 9.43 2.32 52.49
C GLU A 183 8.29 2.87 53.35
N GLU A 184 7.07 2.90 52.84
CA GLU A 184 5.86 3.30 53.59
C GLU A 184 5.59 2.31 54.77
N GLU A 185 5.72 1.03 54.53
CA GLU A 185 5.51 0.02 55.55
C GLU A 185 6.54 0.13 56.67
N LYS A 186 7.82 0.35 56.35
CA LYS A 186 8.87 0.66 57.32
C LYS A 186 8.55 1.92 58.15
N ARG A 187 8.10 2.99 57.52
CA ARG A 187 7.69 4.23 58.21
C ARG A 187 6.52 4.01 59.15
N ARG A 188 5.48 3.28 58.75
CA ARG A 188 4.33 2.93 59.61
C ARG A 188 4.77 2.09 60.81
N HIS A 189 5.64 1.10 60.56
CA HIS A 189 6.14 0.28 61.64
C HIS A 189 6.99 1.07 62.65
N THR A 190 7.84 1.96 62.18
CA THR A 190 8.65 2.86 63.03
C THR A 190 7.77 3.80 63.86
N GLN A 191 6.73 4.40 63.24
CA GLN A 191 5.78 5.26 63.97
C GLN A 191 5.00 4.49 65.02
N SER A 192 4.61 3.24 64.73
CA SER A 192 3.91 2.40 65.71
C SER A 192 4.78 2.02 66.93
N LEU A 193 6.09 1.83 66.72
CA LEU A 193 7.05 1.59 67.77
C LEU A 193 7.26 2.86 68.65
N ILE A 194 7.38 4.04 68.04
CA ILE A 194 7.52 5.31 68.78
C ILE A 194 6.28 5.56 69.64
N SER A 195 5.09 5.37 69.09
CA SER A 195 3.83 5.58 69.84
C SER A 195 3.67 4.62 71.04
N LYS A 196 4.19 3.40 70.90
CA LYS A 196 4.19 2.42 72.05
C LYS A 196 5.19 2.82 73.12
N ILE A 197 6.34 3.37 72.76
CA ILE A 197 7.35 3.84 73.75
C ILE A 197 6.80 5.09 74.47
N ASP A 198 6.18 6.01 73.79
CA ASP A 198 5.58 7.22 74.39
C ASP A 198 4.41 6.91 75.30
N ALA A 199 3.63 5.84 75.03
CA ALA A 199 2.56 5.38 75.90
C ALA A 199 3.00 4.64 77.17
N GLN A 200 4.28 4.21 77.27
CA GLN A 200 4.87 3.56 78.44
C GLN A 200 5.61 4.53 79.34
N ARG A 201 5.66 5.79 79.00
CA ARG A 201 6.30 6.85 79.78
C ARG A 201 5.31 7.71 80.49
#